data_ab73d0b7e69a62c0a9ea68097c5ce9bc
#
_entry.id   ab73d0b7e69a62c0a9ea68097c5ce9bc
#
_cell.length_a   1.000
_cell.length_b   1.000
_cell.length_c   1.000
_cell.angle_alpha   90.00
_cell.angle_beta   90.00
_cell.angle_gamma   90.00
#
_symmetry.space_group_name_H-M   'P 1'
#
loop_
_entity.id
_entity.type
_entity.pdbx_description
1 polymer ?
#
loop_
_entity_poly.entity_id
_entity_poly.type
_entity_poly.pdbx_seq_one_letter_code
_entity_poly.pdbx_strand_id
1 'polypeptide(L)'
;MTKPPNRNTRKRTDYTRRSKPAGTSDSGWIWGRHAVLAAVENSRREIRALHVTRNAARDLPADTPHTMSEPDVIDRLLPPSAVHQGFAAEVSAIKPDPVNSVIDPTHGLVLVLDQITDPHNVGAILRSAAAFGVRAVVMQDRKAPPLFGTVCKSAVGAAERVAHVRVTNIADTILEMRKAGRFAIGLAGEGESDLAAAIAGPDNQGYGPGLVLVMGSEEKGIRPRVREACDVLARIPMTDKVESLNVSNAAAISLYEAAKWRPARGEAP
;
A
#
# COMPACT_ATOMS: atom_id res chain seq x y z
N MET A 1 -23.86 72.69 -4.60
CA MET A 1 -24.02 71.70 -3.49
C MET A 1 -23.74 70.34 -4.06
N THR A 2 -22.51 69.89 -3.98
CA THR A 2 -22.00 68.63 -4.53
C THR A 2 -21.56 67.69 -3.38
N LYS A 3 -22.15 66.51 -3.35
CA LYS A 3 -21.94 65.49 -2.34
C LYS A 3 -20.68 64.67 -2.72
N PRO A 4 -19.74 64.35 -1.80
CA PRO A 4 -18.55 63.58 -2.13
C PRO A 4 -18.86 62.07 -2.18
N PRO A 5 -18.03 61.25 -2.91
CA PRO A 5 -18.25 59.84 -3.07
C PRO A 5 -17.70 59.01 -1.90
N ASN A 6 -18.47 58.01 -1.55
CA ASN A 6 -18.25 57.04 -0.51
C ASN A 6 -17.12 56.04 -0.95
N ARG A 7 -15.97 56.03 -0.23
CA ARG A 7 -14.87 55.09 -0.39
C ARG A 7 -15.15 53.80 0.40
N ASN A 8 -15.59 52.80 -0.28
CA ASN A 8 -15.77 51.45 0.25
C ASN A 8 -14.42 50.73 0.28
N THR A 9 -13.74 50.75 1.43
CA THR A 9 -12.51 50.02 1.69
C THR A 9 -12.86 48.52 1.88
N ARG A 10 -12.73 47.71 0.83
CA ARG A 10 -12.76 46.26 0.92
C ARG A 10 -11.52 45.79 1.70
N LYS A 11 -11.75 45.25 2.90
CA LYS A 11 -10.75 44.48 3.66
C LYS A 11 -10.32 43.29 2.84
N ARG A 12 -9.05 43.23 2.43
CA ARG A 12 -8.37 42.04 1.90
C ARG A 12 -8.26 41.07 3.06
N THR A 13 -9.04 40.00 3.01
CA THR A 13 -8.87 38.82 3.84
C THR A 13 -7.64 38.07 3.35
N ASP A 14 -6.60 38.03 4.18
CA ASP A 14 -5.41 37.23 3.98
C ASP A 14 -5.76 35.73 3.99
N TYR A 15 -5.88 35.14 2.81
CA TYR A 15 -5.96 33.69 2.61
C TYR A 15 -4.55 33.13 2.43
N THR A 16 -3.73 33.14 3.49
CA THR A 16 -2.47 32.37 3.53
C THR A 16 -2.48 31.39 4.69
N ARG A 17 -3.43 30.47 4.66
CA ARG A 17 -3.27 29.21 5.35
C ARG A 17 -3.37 28.10 4.30
N ARG A 18 -2.24 27.86 3.61
CA ARG A 18 -2.06 26.64 2.83
C ARG A 18 -2.21 25.45 3.79
N SER A 19 -3.39 24.83 3.78
CA SER A 19 -3.57 23.50 4.35
C SER A 19 -2.60 22.55 3.62
N LYS A 20 -1.68 21.93 4.37
CA LYS A 20 -0.89 20.82 3.85
C LYS A 20 -1.86 19.80 3.25
N PRO A 21 -1.58 19.23 2.07
CA PRO A 21 -2.43 18.19 1.49
C PRO A 21 -2.52 17.01 2.48
N ALA A 22 -3.72 16.48 2.66
CA ALA A 22 -3.96 15.28 3.45
C ALA A 22 -3.11 14.13 2.86
N GLY A 23 -2.05 13.74 3.57
CA GLY A 23 -1.12 12.69 3.13
C GLY A 23 0.34 12.87 3.53
N THR A 24 0.71 14.00 4.16
CA THR A 24 2.08 14.30 4.55
C THR A 24 2.23 14.61 6.05
N SER A 25 1.62 13.80 6.92
CA SER A 25 2.04 13.82 8.32
C SER A 25 3.36 13.04 8.41
N ASP A 26 4.41 13.68 8.96
CA ASP A 26 5.70 13.03 9.17
C ASP A 26 5.65 11.94 10.25
N SER A 27 4.53 11.80 10.97
CA SER A 27 4.29 10.80 12.00
C SER A 27 2.81 10.41 12.09
N GLY A 28 2.55 9.28 12.72
CA GLY A 28 1.20 8.79 13.00
C GLY A 28 1.19 7.65 14.01
N TRP A 29 0.02 7.37 14.56
CA TRP A 29 -0.17 6.25 15.48
C TRP A 29 -0.38 4.94 14.73
N ILE A 30 0.26 3.89 15.23
CA ILE A 30 -0.01 2.50 14.89
C ILE A 30 -0.37 1.74 16.17
N TRP A 31 -1.16 0.67 16.05
CA TRP A 31 -1.61 -0.10 17.19
C TRP A 31 -1.80 -1.57 16.88
N GLY A 32 -1.82 -2.36 17.94
CA GLY A 32 -1.94 -3.80 17.89
C GLY A 32 -0.59 -4.51 17.85
N ARG A 33 -0.54 -5.66 18.50
CA ARG A 33 0.69 -6.42 18.77
C ARG A 33 1.62 -6.56 17.56
N HIS A 34 1.12 -7.13 16.46
CA HIS A 34 1.97 -7.42 15.30
C HIS A 34 2.48 -6.17 14.58
N ALA A 35 1.62 -5.14 14.46
CA ALA A 35 2.02 -3.89 13.80
C ALA A 35 3.12 -3.18 14.58
N VAL A 36 2.96 -3.08 15.91
CA VAL A 36 3.94 -2.38 16.76
C VAL A 36 5.24 -3.16 16.88
N LEU A 37 5.20 -4.49 17.09
CA LEU A 37 6.42 -5.30 17.16
C LEU A 37 7.21 -5.24 15.85
N ALA A 38 6.54 -5.34 14.69
CA ALA A 38 7.21 -5.21 13.40
C ALA A 38 7.85 -3.82 13.20
N ALA A 39 7.20 -2.75 13.69
CA ALA A 39 7.76 -1.41 13.62
C ALA A 39 8.98 -1.24 14.53
N VAL A 40 8.97 -1.85 15.72
CA VAL A 40 10.14 -1.86 16.65
C VAL A 40 11.33 -2.59 16.02
N GLU A 41 11.08 -3.67 15.29
CA GLU A 41 12.13 -4.44 14.58
C GLU A 41 12.66 -3.73 13.33
N ASN A 42 11.93 -2.77 12.76
CA ASN A 42 12.28 -2.09 11.52
C ASN A 42 13.19 -0.89 11.76
N SER A 43 14.47 -1.01 11.48
CA SER A 43 15.46 0.08 11.61
C SER A 43 15.16 1.33 10.75
N ARG A 44 14.28 1.20 9.74
CA ARG A 44 13.82 2.34 8.89
C ARG A 44 12.67 3.13 9.54
N ARG A 45 12.11 2.65 10.66
CA ARG A 45 10.97 3.25 11.35
C ARG A 45 11.43 3.87 12.67
N GLU A 46 11.40 5.17 12.79
CA GLU A 46 11.63 5.86 14.05
C GLU A 46 10.40 5.71 14.95
N ILE A 47 10.60 5.21 16.16
CA ILE A 47 9.58 5.16 17.22
C ILE A 47 9.71 6.42 18.05
N ARG A 48 8.71 7.31 18.04
CA ARG A 48 8.68 8.56 18.80
C ARG A 48 8.12 8.38 20.21
N ALA A 49 7.11 7.52 20.32
CA ALA A 49 6.54 7.11 21.60
C ALA A 49 6.05 5.66 21.50
N LEU A 50 6.25 4.89 22.54
CA LEU A 50 5.75 3.51 22.63
C LEU A 50 5.05 3.34 23.97
N HIS A 51 3.74 3.07 23.93
CA HIS A 51 2.89 2.80 25.07
C HIS A 51 2.49 1.35 25.08
N VAL A 52 2.72 0.66 26.19
CA VAL A 52 2.35 -0.76 26.34
C VAL A 52 1.77 -1.03 27.71
N THR A 53 0.83 -1.98 27.74
CA THR A 53 0.34 -2.51 29.03
C THR A 53 1.38 -3.47 29.65
N ARG A 54 1.25 -3.72 30.95
CA ARG A 54 2.16 -4.64 31.69
C ARG A 54 2.28 -6.02 31.04
N ASN A 55 1.18 -6.56 30.53
CA ASN A 55 1.20 -7.86 29.86
C ASN A 55 1.87 -7.77 28.48
N ALA A 56 1.57 -6.73 27.71
CA ALA A 56 2.13 -6.52 26.40
C ALA A 56 3.64 -6.25 26.40
N ALA A 57 4.16 -5.61 27.44
CA ALA A 57 5.59 -5.34 27.61
C ALA A 57 6.47 -6.59 27.58
N ARG A 58 5.92 -7.76 27.94
CA ARG A 58 6.64 -9.05 27.93
C ARG A 58 7.00 -9.51 26.51
N ASP A 59 6.30 -9.01 25.50
CA ASP A 59 6.52 -9.37 24.10
C ASP A 59 7.53 -8.45 23.40
N LEU A 60 7.94 -7.35 24.06
CA LEU A 60 8.94 -6.45 23.50
C LEU A 60 10.34 -7.08 23.52
N PRO A 61 11.17 -6.80 22.51
CA PRO A 61 12.61 -7.09 22.60
C PRO A 61 13.21 -6.43 23.83
N ALA A 62 14.24 -7.09 24.41
CA ALA A 62 14.98 -6.54 25.55
C ALA A 62 15.46 -5.12 25.24
N ASP A 63 15.48 -4.27 26.27
CA ASP A 63 15.97 -2.89 26.23
C ASP A 63 15.20 -1.95 25.27
N THR A 64 14.01 -2.35 24.77
CA THR A 64 13.16 -1.47 23.96
C THR A 64 12.60 -0.33 24.85
N PRO A 65 12.92 0.96 24.58
CA PRO A 65 12.37 2.06 25.35
C PRO A 65 10.85 2.13 25.21
N HIS A 66 10.12 2.16 26.33
CA HIS A 66 8.66 2.23 26.33
C HIS A 66 8.10 2.88 27.57
N THR A 67 6.86 3.32 27.51
CA THR A 67 6.06 3.82 28.61
C THR A 67 5.02 2.78 29.01
N MET A 68 5.07 2.36 30.27
CA MET A 68 4.01 1.52 30.84
C MET A 68 2.73 2.34 30.96
N SER A 69 1.63 1.83 30.42
CA SER A 69 0.36 2.55 30.37
C SER A 69 -0.81 1.62 30.70
N GLU A 70 -1.82 2.16 31.37
CA GLU A 70 -3.09 1.45 31.55
C GLU A 70 -3.89 1.47 30.22
N PRO A 71 -4.77 0.48 29.98
CA PRO A 71 -5.53 0.37 28.74
C PRO A 71 -6.30 1.63 28.36
N ASP A 72 -6.92 2.32 29.33
CA ASP A 72 -7.68 3.55 29.12
C ASP A 72 -6.81 4.76 28.72
N VAL A 73 -5.54 4.75 29.07
CA VAL A 73 -4.57 5.75 28.60
C VAL A 73 -4.26 5.51 27.12
N ILE A 74 -4.07 4.25 26.72
CA ILE A 74 -3.83 3.87 25.33
C ILE A 74 -5.07 4.18 24.47
N ASP A 75 -6.28 3.87 24.97
CA ASP A 75 -7.53 4.18 24.26
C ASP A 75 -7.69 5.66 23.93
N ARG A 76 -7.23 6.55 24.82
CA ARG A 76 -7.28 8.01 24.60
C ARG A 76 -6.32 8.52 23.53
N LEU A 77 -5.28 7.76 23.21
CA LEU A 77 -4.30 8.11 22.17
C LEU A 77 -4.75 7.70 20.76
N LEU A 78 -5.74 6.82 20.67
CA LEU A 78 -6.13 6.14 19.46
C LEU A 78 -7.57 6.49 19.05
N PRO A 79 -7.96 6.22 17.79
CA PRO A 79 -9.36 6.34 17.39
C PRO A 79 -10.28 5.45 18.23
N PRO A 80 -11.54 5.85 18.47
CA PRO A 80 -12.46 5.14 19.38
C PRO A 80 -12.72 3.66 19.06
N SER A 81 -12.50 3.25 17.80
CA SER A 81 -12.68 1.85 17.35
C SER A 81 -11.38 1.04 17.33
N ALA A 82 -10.28 1.58 17.83
CA ALA A 82 -8.97 0.94 17.76
C ALA A 82 -8.86 -0.23 18.74
N VAL A 83 -8.65 -1.44 18.23
CA VAL A 83 -8.35 -2.62 19.04
C VAL A 83 -6.83 -2.72 19.22
N HIS A 84 -6.30 -2.09 20.28
CA HIS A 84 -4.86 -1.91 20.47
C HIS A 84 -4.13 -3.14 21.05
N GLN A 85 -4.81 -4.09 21.68
CA GLN A 85 -4.20 -5.31 22.24
C GLN A 85 -3.05 -5.01 23.23
N GLY A 86 -3.10 -3.87 23.91
CA GLY A 86 -2.06 -3.43 24.84
C GLY A 86 -0.85 -2.72 24.18
N PHE A 87 -0.87 -2.45 22.88
CA PHE A 87 0.24 -1.82 22.13
C PHE A 87 -0.23 -0.59 21.34
N ALA A 88 0.44 0.53 21.53
CA ALA A 88 0.33 1.71 20.67
C ALA A 88 1.70 2.38 20.51
N ALA A 89 2.02 2.81 19.30
CA ALA A 89 3.24 3.54 19.03
C ALA A 89 2.98 4.75 18.13
N GLU A 90 3.55 5.90 18.45
CA GLU A 90 3.71 7.00 17.53
C GLU A 90 5.00 6.80 16.75
N VAL A 91 4.89 6.76 15.42
CA VAL A 91 5.99 6.41 14.54
C VAL A 91 6.17 7.43 13.42
N SER A 92 7.39 7.56 12.90
CA SER A 92 7.66 8.33 11.68
C SER A 92 7.02 7.66 10.46
N ALA A 93 6.85 8.39 9.36
CA ALA A 93 6.49 7.78 8.07
C ALA A 93 7.65 6.89 7.57
N ILE A 94 7.32 5.71 7.03
CA ILE A 94 8.31 4.92 6.29
C ILE A 94 8.61 5.67 4.99
N LYS A 95 9.88 5.95 4.73
CA LYS A 95 10.28 6.57 3.47
C LYS A 95 10.04 5.58 2.32
N PRO A 96 9.36 6.00 1.25
CA PRO A 96 9.18 5.17 0.07
C PRO A 96 10.54 4.75 -0.52
N ASP A 97 10.59 3.56 -1.06
CA ASP A 97 11.73 3.10 -1.82
C ASP A 97 11.81 3.85 -3.18
N PRO A 98 13.01 4.05 -3.74
CA PRO A 98 13.16 4.74 -5.02
C PRO A 98 12.51 3.94 -6.15
N VAL A 99 11.93 4.62 -7.15
CA VAL A 99 11.26 3.98 -8.29
C VAL A 99 12.18 3.00 -9.04
N ASN A 100 13.47 3.29 -9.11
CA ASN A 100 14.44 2.38 -9.74
C ASN A 100 14.48 1.00 -9.09
N SER A 101 14.11 0.86 -7.83
CA SER A 101 14.08 -0.44 -7.15
C SER A 101 13.07 -1.42 -7.75
N VAL A 102 12.09 -0.93 -8.51
CA VAL A 102 11.10 -1.77 -9.23
C VAL A 102 11.39 -1.90 -10.72
N ILE A 103 12.29 -1.09 -11.25
CA ILE A 103 12.72 -1.13 -12.64
C ILE A 103 13.92 -2.08 -12.77
N ASP A 104 14.95 -1.89 -11.96
CA ASP A 104 16.18 -2.68 -11.93
C ASP A 104 16.49 -3.15 -10.51
N PRO A 105 16.74 -4.45 -10.31
CA PRO A 105 16.70 -5.55 -11.27
C PRO A 105 15.27 -5.93 -11.71
N THR A 106 15.15 -6.51 -12.90
CA THR A 106 13.85 -6.81 -13.54
C THR A 106 13.14 -8.04 -12.97
N HIS A 107 13.81 -8.85 -12.14
CA HIS A 107 13.23 -10.09 -11.60
C HIS A 107 12.21 -9.85 -10.48
N GLY A 108 11.39 -10.87 -10.25
CA GLY A 108 10.44 -10.93 -9.15
C GLY A 108 9.09 -10.25 -9.47
N LEU A 109 8.19 -10.37 -8.52
CA LEU A 109 6.81 -9.88 -8.63
C LEU A 109 6.67 -8.49 -8.05
N VAL A 110 6.15 -7.56 -8.83
CA VAL A 110 5.74 -6.21 -8.41
C VAL A 110 4.22 -6.10 -8.46
N LEU A 111 3.61 -5.55 -7.43
CA LEU A 111 2.19 -5.26 -7.37
C LEU A 111 1.94 -3.77 -7.52
N VAL A 112 1.06 -3.37 -8.43
CA VAL A 112 0.68 -1.97 -8.67
C VAL A 112 -0.76 -1.75 -8.25
N LEU A 113 -1.00 -0.74 -7.42
CA LEU A 113 -2.31 -0.38 -6.90
C LEU A 113 -2.78 0.94 -7.55
N ASP A 114 -3.72 0.84 -8.49
CA ASP A 114 -4.29 1.99 -9.18
C ASP A 114 -5.54 2.50 -8.47
N GLN A 115 -5.42 3.63 -7.76
CA GLN A 115 -6.51 4.29 -7.02
C GLN A 115 -7.20 3.44 -5.93
N ILE A 116 -6.48 2.53 -5.30
CA ILE A 116 -6.97 1.84 -4.11
C ILE A 116 -6.71 2.73 -2.91
N THR A 117 -7.79 3.26 -2.32
CA THR A 117 -7.74 4.30 -1.29
C THR A 117 -8.21 3.83 0.09
N ASP A 118 -8.95 2.72 0.16
CA ASP A 118 -9.40 2.17 1.43
C ASP A 118 -8.24 1.59 2.23
N PRO A 119 -7.99 2.10 3.47
CA PRO A 119 -6.91 1.61 4.32
C PRO A 119 -7.00 0.13 4.68
N HIS A 120 -8.20 -0.43 4.81
CA HIS A 120 -8.40 -1.84 5.10
C HIS A 120 -7.94 -2.72 3.94
N ASN A 121 -8.33 -2.36 2.71
CA ASN A 121 -7.93 -3.08 1.51
C ASN A 121 -6.42 -2.97 1.28
N VAL A 122 -5.83 -1.78 1.39
CA VAL A 122 -4.37 -1.61 1.25
C VAL A 122 -3.62 -2.44 2.29
N GLY A 123 -4.05 -2.44 3.54
CA GLY A 123 -3.44 -3.26 4.60
C GLY A 123 -3.53 -4.76 4.32
N ALA A 124 -4.71 -5.26 3.91
CA ALA A 124 -4.92 -6.66 3.56
C ALA A 124 -4.08 -7.08 2.33
N ILE A 125 -3.96 -6.20 1.33
CA ILE A 125 -3.12 -6.41 0.15
C ILE A 125 -1.64 -6.49 0.55
N LEU A 126 -1.15 -5.59 1.39
CA LEU A 126 0.23 -5.64 1.89
C LEU A 126 0.52 -6.95 2.64
N ARG A 127 -0.44 -7.45 3.43
CA ARG A 127 -0.32 -8.73 4.11
C ARG A 127 -0.19 -9.90 3.11
N SER A 128 -1.02 -9.94 2.08
CA SER A 128 -0.94 -10.93 1.02
C SER A 128 0.36 -10.79 0.22
N ALA A 129 0.78 -9.56 -0.07
CA ALA A 129 2.03 -9.26 -0.75
C ALA A 129 3.26 -9.82 0.02
N ALA A 130 3.29 -9.65 1.35
CA ALA A 130 4.32 -10.24 2.19
C ALA A 130 4.29 -11.78 2.16
N ALA A 131 3.09 -12.37 2.29
CA ALA A 131 2.92 -13.81 2.32
C ALA A 131 3.37 -14.49 1.01
N PHE A 132 3.08 -13.85 -0.11
CA PHE A 132 3.46 -14.34 -1.44
C PHE A 132 4.77 -13.74 -1.97
N GLY A 133 5.57 -13.04 -1.12
CA GLY A 133 6.91 -12.52 -1.41
C GLY A 133 6.92 -11.57 -2.61
N VAL A 134 5.96 -10.69 -2.68
CA VAL A 134 6.01 -9.55 -3.58
C VAL A 134 7.24 -8.72 -3.25
N ARG A 135 8.01 -8.37 -4.26
CA ARG A 135 9.22 -7.58 -4.10
C ARG A 135 8.92 -6.15 -3.64
N ALA A 136 7.94 -5.54 -4.27
CA ALA A 136 7.50 -4.19 -3.93
C ALA A 136 6.05 -3.93 -4.31
N VAL A 137 5.39 -3.03 -3.58
CA VAL A 137 4.06 -2.51 -3.91
C VAL A 137 4.19 -1.07 -4.38
N VAL A 138 3.75 -0.80 -5.61
CA VAL A 138 3.71 0.54 -6.21
C VAL A 138 2.35 1.16 -5.98
N MET A 139 2.32 2.36 -5.43
CA MET A 139 1.10 3.10 -5.11
C MET A 139 1.18 4.54 -5.61
N GLN A 140 0.01 5.14 -5.87
CA GLN A 140 -0.04 6.53 -6.27
C GLN A 140 0.24 7.47 -5.08
N ASP A 141 1.13 8.44 -5.27
CA ASP A 141 1.59 9.33 -4.20
C ASP A 141 0.46 10.10 -3.50
N ARG A 142 -0.46 10.71 -4.27
CA ARG A 142 -1.52 11.57 -3.73
C ARG A 142 -2.78 10.86 -3.29
N LYS A 143 -3.02 9.62 -3.70
CA LYS A 143 -4.29 8.90 -3.50
C LYS A 143 -4.19 7.77 -2.49
N ALA A 144 -3.06 7.10 -2.43
CA ALA A 144 -2.90 5.98 -1.53
C ALA A 144 -2.82 6.45 -0.07
N PRO A 145 -3.43 5.71 0.87
CA PRO A 145 -3.39 6.04 2.28
C PRO A 145 -1.95 5.99 2.83
N PRO A 146 -1.65 6.78 3.87
CA PRO A 146 -0.38 6.68 4.57
C PRO A 146 -0.28 5.34 5.31
N LEU A 147 0.96 4.85 5.49
CA LEU A 147 1.22 3.58 6.19
C LEU A 147 1.20 3.78 7.71
N PHE A 148 0.04 4.13 8.22
CA PHE A 148 -0.28 4.29 9.64
C PHE A 148 -1.60 3.61 9.99
N GLY A 149 -1.98 3.66 11.25
CA GLY A 149 -3.30 3.35 11.75
C GLY A 149 -3.89 2.05 11.19
N THR A 150 -5.03 2.17 10.55
CA THR A 150 -5.79 1.05 9.99
C THR A 150 -5.00 0.25 8.95
N VAL A 151 -4.16 0.91 8.11
CA VAL A 151 -3.31 0.20 7.14
C VAL A 151 -2.37 -0.75 7.88
N CYS A 152 -1.62 -0.25 8.86
CA CYS A 152 -0.66 -1.06 9.63
C CYS A 152 -1.37 -2.14 10.44
N LYS A 153 -2.55 -1.83 11.02
CA LYS A 153 -3.36 -2.80 11.76
C LYS A 153 -3.80 -3.97 10.86
N SER A 154 -4.31 -3.67 9.67
CA SER A 154 -4.78 -4.68 8.70
C SER A 154 -3.61 -5.46 8.07
N ALA A 155 -2.47 -4.81 7.88
CA ALA A 155 -1.27 -5.42 7.32
C ALA A 155 -0.57 -6.40 8.29
N VAL A 156 -0.87 -6.36 9.59
CA VAL A 156 -0.32 -7.31 10.59
C VAL A 156 1.21 -7.38 10.54
N GLY A 157 1.87 -6.21 10.47
CA GLY A 157 3.33 -6.06 10.39
C GLY A 157 3.91 -6.11 8.97
N ALA A 158 3.13 -6.50 7.94
CA ALA A 158 3.62 -6.55 6.57
C ALA A 158 3.99 -5.18 5.99
N ALA A 159 3.37 -4.09 6.48
CA ALA A 159 3.71 -2.73 6.09
C ALA A 159 5.17 -2.35 6.38
N GLU A 160 5.79 -3.01 7.35
CA GLU A 160 7.19 -2.80 7.74
C GLU A 160 8.18 -3.65 6.93
N ARG A 161 7.69 -4.70 6.25
CA ARG A 161 8.51 -5.73 5.60
C ARG A 161 8.47 -5.68 4.09
N VAL A 162 7.37 -5.18 3.50
CA VAL A 162 7.22 -5.07 2.05
C VAL A 162 7.72 -3.71 1.59
N ALA A 163 8.64 -3.69 0.63
CA ALA A 163 9.07 -2.47 -0.01
C ALA A 163 7.87 -1.76 -0.66
N HIS A 164 7.79 -0.45 -0.51
CA HIS A 164 6.73 0.33 -1.15
C HIS A 164 7.30 1.52 -1.90
N VAL A 165 6.78 1.73 -3.10
CA VAL A 165 7.17 2.81 -3.99
C VAL A 165 5.99 3.75 -4.20
N ARG A 166 6.24 5.04 -4.11
CA ARG A 166 5.25 6.08 -4.38
C ARG A 166 5.55 6.76 -5.70
N VAL A 167 4.55 6.81 -6.60
CA VAL A 167 4.72 7.40 -7.92
C VAL A 167 3.59 8.38 -8.25
N THR A 168 3.91 9.41 -9.00
CA THR A 168 2.91 10.37 -9.46
C THR A 168 2.10 9.79 -10.61
N ASN A 169 2.74 9.06 -11.52
CA ASN A 169 2.11 8.48 -12.71
C ASN A 169 2.35 6.97 -12.79
N ILE A 170 1.31 6.22 -12.49
CA ILE A 170 1.34 4.75 -12.53
C ILE A 170 1.57 4.23 -13.95
N ALA A 171 0.89 4.78 -14.96
CA ALA A 171 1.03 4.31 -16.34
C ALA A 171 2.46 4.46 -16.85
N ASP A 172 3.08 5.61 -16.65
CA ASP A 172 4.46 5.85 -17.07
C ASP A 172 5.42 4.89 -16.34
N THR A 173 5.22 4.63 -15.05
CA THR A 173 6.03 3.67 -14.29
C THR A 173 5.89 2.23 -14.83
N ILE A 174 4.68 1.80 -15.20
CA ILE A 174 4.47 0.49 -15.83
C ILE A 174 5.21 0.41 -17.17
N LEU A 175 5.13 1.45 -18.00
CA LEU A 175 5.85 1.49 -19.28
C LEU A 175 7.37 1.43 -19.11
N GLU A 176 7.93 2.07 -18.07
CA GLU A 176 9.36 1.96 -17.75
C GLU A 176 9.73 0.54 -17.29
N MET A 177 8.93 -0.10 -16.46
CA MET A 177 9.12 -1.50 -16.04
C MET A 177 9.06 -2.46 -17.24
N ARG A 178 8.14 -2.24 -18.19
CA ARG A 178 8.04 -3.03 -19.42
C ARG A 178 9.24 -2.86 -20.33
N LYS A 179 9.71 -1.62 -20.50
CA LYS A 179 10.95 -1.33 -21.27
C LYS A 179 12.16 -2.04 -20.67
N ALA A 180 12.19 -2.22 -19.37
CA ALA A 180 13.22 -2.98 -18.67
C ALA A 180 13.04 -4.52 -18.78
N GLY A 181 11.99 -5.02 -19.44
CA GLY A 181 11.77 -6.46 -19.68
C GLY A 181 10.79 -7.13 -18.74
N ARG A 182 10.02 -6.38 -17.94
CA ARG A 182 8.93 -6.96 -17.12
C ARG A 182 7.67 -7.14 -17.95
N PHE A 183 6.91 -8.18 -17.65
CA PHE A 183 5.59 -8.43 -18.23
C PHE A 183 4.49 -7.89 -17.31
N ALA A 184 3.59 -7.06 -17.84
CA ALA A 184 2.56 -6.39 -17.07
C ALA A 184 1.16 -6.94 -17.37
N ILE A 185 0.50 -7.48 -16.33
CA ILE A 185 -0.87 -8.00 -16.39
C ILE A 185 -1.80 -7.07 -15.61
N GLY A 186 -2.79 -6.48 -16.27
CA GLY A 186 -3.86 -5.72 -15.64
C GLY A 186 -5.05 -6.62 -15.28
N LEU A 187 -5.52 -6.57 -14.02
CA LEU A 187 -6.70 -7.34 -13.58
C LEU A 187 -7.98 -6.57 -13.93
N ALA A 188 -8.80 -7.11 -14.82
CA ALA A 188 -10.08 -6.54 -15.24
C ALA A 188 -11.10 -7.65 -15.47
N GLY A 189 -12.34 -7.48 -15.03
CA GLY A 189 -13.40 -8.48 -15.16
C GLY A 189 -13.71 -8.82 -16.63
N GLU A 190 -13.54 -7.84 -17.53
CA GLU A 190 -13.69 -7.96 -18.98
C GLU A 190 -12.40 -8.38 -19.71
N GLY A 191 -11.36 -8.80 -18.98
CA GLY A 191 -10.11 -9.29 -19.58
C GLY A 191 -10.35 -10.50 -20.49
N GLU A 192 -9.67 -10.51 -21.63
CA GLU A 192 -9.84 -11.58 -22.63
C GLU A 192 -9.19 -12.88 -22.18
N SER A 193 -8.10 -12.79 -21.42
CA SER A 193 -7.35 -13.96 -20.94
C SER A 193 -7.74 -14.32 -19.51
N ASP A 194 -7.75 -15.60 -19.19
CA ASP A 194 -7.79 -16.04 -17.80
C ASP A 194 -6.44 -15.78 -17.13
N LEU A 195 -6.47 -15.36 -15.86
CA LEU A 195 -5.27 -14.96 -15.13
C LEU A 195 -4.20 -16.06 -15.11
N ALA A 196 -4.60 -17.32 -14.89
CA ALA A 196 -3.68 -18.44 -14.88
C ALA A 196 -2.95 -18.60 -16.22
N ALA A 197 -3.68 -18.51 -17.34
CA ALA A 197 -3.11 -18.56 -18.67
C ALA A 197 -2.19 -17.38 -18.98
N ALA A 198 -2.58 -16.17 -18.57
CA ALA A 198 -1.76 -14.97 -18.76
C ALA A 198 -0.43 -15.07 -18.00
N ILE A 199 -0.43 -15.62 -16.78
CA ILE A 199 0.78 -15.82 -15.98
C ILE A 199 1.63 -16.98 -16.54
N ALA A 200 1.01 -18.07 -16.99
CA ALA A 200 1.72 -19.19 -17.57
C ALA A 200 2.46 -18.82 -18.87
N GLY A 201 1.97 -17.82 -19.58
CA GLY A 201 2.52 -17.44 -20.88
C GLY A 201 2.27 -18.46 -21.99
N PRO A 202 2.64 -18.17 -23.24
CA PRO A 202 2.29 -19.00 -24.41
C PRO A 202 2.93 -20.40 -24.35
N ASP A 203 4.10 -20.53 -23.77
CA ASP A 203 4.87 -21.79 -23.71
C ASP A 203 4.71 -22.52 -22.38
N ASN A 204 3.78 -22.08 -21.53
CA ASN A 204 3.57 -22.61 -20.18
C ASN A 204 4.85 -22.64 -19.31
N GLN A 205 5.74 -21.67 -19.53
CA GLN A 205 7.00 -21.52 -18.79
C GLN A 205 6.96 -20.41 -17.73
N GLY A 206 5.80 -19.77 -17.58
CA GLY A 206 5.61 -18.64 -16.68
C GLY A 206 5.94 -17.29 -17.33
N TYR A 207 5.87 -16.26 -16.53
CA TYR A 207 5.98 -14.87 -16.97
C TYR A 207 7.44 -14.36 -17.15
N GLY A 208 8.41 -15.24 -17.24
CA GLY A 208 9.81 -14.85 -17.35
C GLY A 208 10.39 -14.27 -16.06
N PRO A 209 11.41 -13.43 -16.14
CA PRO A 209 12.15 -12.96 -14.95
C PRO A 209 11.35 -12.01 -14.05
N GLY A 210 10.40 -11.25 -14.58
CA GLY A 210 9.70 -10.25 -13.80
C GLY A 210 8.24 -10.02 -14.21
N LEU A 211 7.35 -10.08 -13.23
CA LEU A 211 5.91 -9.85 -13.40
C LEU A 211 5.48 -8.56 -12.70
N VAL A 212 4.62 -7.81 -13.36
CA VAL A 212 3.86 -6.69 -12.78
C VAL A 212 2.38 -7.06 -12.79
N LEU A 213 1.76 -7.17 -11.61
CA LEU A 213 0.31 -7.29 -11.48
C LEU A 213 -0.29 -5.94 -11.15
N VAL A 214 -1.29 -5.52 -11.92
CA VAL A 214 -1.94 -4.21 -11.75
C VAL A 214 -3.38 -4.41 -11.28
N MET A 215 -3.69 -3.83 -10.12
CA MET A 215 -5.02 -3.87 -9.49
C MET A 215 -5.67 -2.49 -9.57
N GLY A 216 -6.91 -2.45 -10.01
CA GLY A 216 -7.71 -1.22 -10.01
C GLY A 216 -8.60 -1.08 -8.79
N SER A 217 -9.27 0.08 -8.65
CA SER A 217 -10.28 0.30 -7.61
C SER A 217 -11.52 -0.57 -7.83
N GLU A 218 -12.25 -0.86 -6.74
CA GLU A 218 -13.47 -1.70 -6.78
C GLU A 218 -14.56 -1.11 -7.67
N GLU A 219 -14.73 0.22 -7.66
CA GLU A 219 -15.82 0.88 -8.42
C GLU A 219 -15.49 1.08 -9.90
N LYS A 220 -14.24 1.42 -10.23
CA LYS A 220 -13.86 1.89 -11.59
C LYS A 220 -12.85 0.96 -12.27
N GLY A 221 -12.38 -0.05 -11.58
CA GLY A 221 -11.31 -0.90 -12.09
C GLY A 221 -10.01 -0.13 -12.33
N ILE A 222 -9.26 -0.56 -13.31
CA ILE A 222 -8.02 0.08 -13.77
C ILE A 222 -8.36 1.23 -14.72
N ARG A 223 -7.74 2.40 -14.51
CA ARG A 223 -7.94 3.57 -15.38
C ARG A 223 -7.51 3.29 -16.84
N PRO A 224 -8.16 3.90 -17.85
CA PRO A 224 -7.89 3.63 -19.28
C PRO A 224 -6.39 3.69 -19.62
N ARG A 225 -5.71 4.77 -19.25
CA ARG A 225 -4.29 4.95 -19.54
C ARG A 225 -3.38 3.92 -18.84
N VAL A 226 -3.79 3.40 -17.68
CA VAL A 226 -3.08 2.33 -16.97
C VAL A 226 -3.32 0.99 -17.64
N ARG A 227 -4.54 0.75 -18.17
CA ARG A 227 -4.87 -0.44 -18.97
C ARG A 227 -4.02 -0.51 -20.24
N GLU A 228 -3.91 0.60 -20.97
CA GLU A 228 -3.08 0.72 -22.19
C GLU A 228 -1.59 0.47 -21.91
N ALA A 229 -1.14 0.74 -20.68
CA ALA A 229 0.23 0.49 -20.26
C ALA A 229 0.52 -0.98 -19.92
N CYS A 230 -0.50 -1.85 -19.76
CA CYS A 230 -0.34 -3.29 -19.55
C CYS A 230 -0.08 -4.03 -20.87
N ASP A 231 0.58 -5.19 -20.80
CA ASP A 231 0.75 -6.07 -21.96
C ASP A 231 -0.53 -6.85 -22.25
N VAL A 232 -1.25 -7.26 -21.22
CA VAL A 232 -2.49 -8.01 -21.31
C VAL A 232 -3.43 -7.64 -20.18
N LEU A 233 -4.73 -7.73 -20.45
CA LEU A 233 -5.78 -7.68 -19.43
C LEU A 233 -6.28 -9.09 -19.16
N ALA A 234 -6.25 -9.50 -17.90
CA ALA A 234 -6.67 -10.81 -17.48
C ALA A 234 -7.77 -10.72 -16.43
N ARG A 235 -8.64 -11.75 -16.42
CA ARG A 235 -9.69 -11.91 -15.43
C ARG A 235 -9.44 -13.10 -14.52
N ILE A 236 -9.95 -13.02 -13.32
CA ILE A 236 -10.12 -14.18 -12.44
C ILE A 236 -11.42 -14.88 -12.90
N PRO A 237 -11.39 -16.16 -13.29
CA PRO A 237 -12.60 -16.87 -13.66
C PRO A 237 -13.60 -16.90 -12.50
N MET A 238 -14.83 -16.44 -12.76
CA MET A 238 -15.90 -16.38 -11.77
C MET A 238 -17.21 -16.83 -12.41
N THR A 239 -18.17 -17.20 -11.58
CA THR A 239 -19.56 -17.39 -12.04
C THR A 239 -20.24 -16.01 -12.17
N ASP A 240 -21.35 -15.96 -12.89
CA ASP A 240 -22.18 -14.77 -13.10
C ASP A 240 -23.02 -14.33 -11.88
N LYS A 241 -22.87 -15.02 -10.74
CA LYS A 241 -23.61 -14.72 -9.51
C LYS A 241 -23.17 -13.44 -8.82
N VAL A 242 -21.96 -12.97 -9.10
CA VAL A 242 -21.38 -11.73 -8.56
C VAL A 242 -20.60 -11.01 -9.67
N GLU A 243 -20.68 -9.70 -9.68
CA GLU A 243 -20.01 -8.86 -10.69
C GLU A 243 -18.50 -8.72 -10.45
N SER A 244 -18.07 -8.72 -9.19
CA SER A 244 -16.67 -8.51 -8.82
C SER A 244 -16.34 -9.11 -7.46
N LEU A 245 -15.06 -9.26 -7.19
CA LEU A 245 -14.50 -9.57 -5.88
C LEU A 245 -14.05 -8.28 -5.19
N ASN A 246 -14.06 -8.29 -3.86
CA ASN A 246 -13.30 -7.29 -3.10
C ASN A 246 -11.84 -7.29 -3.59
N VAL A 247 -11.27 -6.09 -3.77
CA VAL A 247 -9.94 -5.95 -4.38
C VAL A 247 -8.82 -6.65 -3.59
N SER A 248 -8.93 -6.74 -2.27
CA SER A 248 -7.93 -7.46 -1.47
C SER A 248 -8.01 -8.98 -1.67
N ASN A 249 -9.21 -9.53 -1.89
CA ASN A 249 -9.40 -10.93 -2.24
C ASN A 249 -8.89 -11.22 -3.65
N ALA A 250 -9.22 -10.37 -4.62
CA ALA A 250 -8.69 -10.46 -5.97
C ALA A 250 -7.16 -10.42 -6.00
N ALA A 251 -6.56 -9.52 -5.20
CA ALA A 251 -5.11 -9.45 -5.05
C ALA A 251 -4.53 -10.74 -4.46
N ALA A 252 -5.13 -11.29 -3.40
CA ALA A 252 -4.65 -12.53 -2.77
C ALA A 252 -4.68 -13.72 -3.74
N ILE A 253 -5.76 -13.87 -4.51
CA ILE A 253 -5.90 -14.91 -5.53
C ILE A 253 -4.83 -14.73 -6.62
N SER A 254 -4.66 -13.52 -7.12
CA SER A 254 -3.70 -13.22 -8.19
C SER A 254 -2.26 -13.44 -7.75
N LEU A 255 -1.93 -13.06 -6.52
CA LEU A 255 -0.61 -13.27 -5.94
C LEU A 255 -0.33 -14.76 -5.67
N TYR A 256 -1.34 -15.52 -5.23
CA TYR A 256 -1.23 -16.97 -5.07
C TYR A 256 -0.98 -17.64 -6.41
N GLU A 257 -1.71 -17.26 -7.46
CA GLU A 257 -1.52 -17.80 -8.81
C GLU A 257 -0.10 -17.50 -9.31
N ALA A 258 0.35 -16.25 -9.20
CA ALA A 258 1.71 -15.86 -9.58
C ALA A 258 2.80 -16.59 -8.78
N ALA A 259 2.56 -16.88 -7.50
CA ALA A 259 3.52 -17.58 -6.66
C ALA A 259 3.80 -19.02 -7.09
N LYS A 260 2.87 -19.68 -7.80
CA LYS A 260 3.06 -21.03 -8.36
C LYS A 260 4.14 -21.09 -9.45
N TRP A 261 4.36 -19.98 -10.12
CA TRP A 261 5.30 -19.85 -11.23
C TRP A 261 6.67 -19.29 -10.84
N ARG A 262 6.95 -19.20 -9.54
CA ARG A 262 8.30 -18.80 -9.12
C ARG A 262 9.31 -19.86 -9.49
N PRO A 263 10.51 -19.47 -9.97
CA PRO A 263 11.65 -20.37 -10.02
C PRO A 263 11.83 -21.05 -8.65
N ALA A 264 12.09 -22.34 -8.64
CA ALA A 264 12.37 -23.07 -7.39
C ALA A 264 13.46 -22.33 -6.60
N ARG A 265 13.28 -22.22 -5.26
CA ARG A 265 14.22 -21.56 -4.38
C ARG A 265 15.63 -22.15 -4.53
N GLY A 266 16.45 -21.55 -5.32
CA GLY A 266 17.83 -21.93 -5.61
C GLY A 266 18.64 -20.77 -6.17
N GLU A 267 17.95 -19.82 -6.78
CA GLU A 267 18.53 -18.55 -7.20
C GLU A 267 17.99 -17.47 -6.30
N ALA A 268 18.76 -17.17 -5.25
CA ALA A 268 18.51 -15.99 -4.44
C ALA A 268 18.59 -14.74 -5.30
N PRO A 269 17.72 -13.72 -5.07
CA PRO A 269 17.77 -12.45 -5.76
C PRO A 269 19.07 -11.73 -5.47
#